data_f31078e3c90d318b0cca5121a3919e42
#
_entry.id   f31078e3c90d318b0cca5121a3919e42
#
_cell.length_a   1.000
_cell.length_b   1.000
_cell.length_c   1.000
_cell.angle_alpha   90.00
_cell.angle_beta   90.00
_cell.angle_gamma   90.00
#
_symmetry.space_group_name_H-M   'P 1'
#
loop_
_entity.id
_entity.type
_entity.pdbx_description
1 polymer ?
#
loop_
_entity_poly.entity_id
_entity_poly.type
_entity_poly.pdbx_seq_one_letter_code
_entity_poly.pdbx_strand_id
1 'polypeptide(L)'
;MKKGLAFAFALMLAACNLVPTASTGARTLTVFAAASLTDAFTEIGSAFESAHPGVAVTFNFAGSQTLRAQIEEGAPADVFASANQKEMDALVNEGLAEPGAPQVFLTNQLVVVLPDDNPADIQSLEDLARPGIKLVLAAEEVPVGNYTRQALELMNAQFGANFKESVLANVASNEDTVRQVVTKVQLGEADAGIVYTSDGAAAPDLGRIEIPTEFNIVARYPIAPLANAADPELADEFIAFVLSEEGQSILAKWGFGPPR
;
A
#
# COMPACT_ATOMS: atom_id res chain seq x y z
N MET A 1 66.95 -11.93 69.67
CA MET A 1 65.48 -12.02 69.87
C MET A 1 64.80 -10.85 69.17
N LYS A 2 64.33 -11.01 67.94
CA LYS A 2 63.46 -10.02 67.28
C LYS A 2 62.41 -10.82 66.48
N LYS A 3 61.16 -10.68 66.90
CA LYS A 3 59.96 -11.31 66.30
C LYS A 3 59.58 -10.52 65.09
N GLY A 4 59.55 -11.13 63.91
CA GLY A 4 59.01 -10.58 62.66
C GLY A 4 57.54 -10.95 62.54
N LEU A 5 56.68 -9.93 62.39
CA LEU A 5 55.25 -10.02 62.19
C LEU A 5 54.98 -10.09 60.69
N ALA A 6 54.46 -11.21 60.22
CA ALA A 6 54.05 -11.35 58.83
C ALA A 6 52.61 -10.83 58.63
N PHE A 7 52.47 -9.81 57.76
CA PHE A 7 51.18 -9.26 57.37
C PHE A 7 50.71 -9.96 56.10
N ALA A 8 49.64 -10.75 56.20
CA ALA A 8 48.99 -11.38 55.06
C ALA A 8 48.01 -10.39 54.42
N PHE A 9 48.31 -9.99 53.19
CA PHE A 9 47.46 -9.13 52.39
C PHE A 9 46.48 -10.05 51.59
N ALA A 10 45.22 -10.06 51.99
CA ALA A 10 44.17 -10.79 51.27
C ALA A 10 43.68 -9.96 50.07
N LEU A 11 44.00 -10.40 48.88
CA LEU A 11 43.54 -9.77 47.62
C LEU A 11 42.11 -10.25 47.31
N MET A 12 41.09 -9.40 47.54
CA MET A 12 39.73 -9.69 47.07
C MET A 12 39.64 -9.43 45.57
N LEU A 13 39.54 -10.47 44.78
CA LEU A 13 39.16 -10.41 43.37
C LEU A 13 37.66 -10.19 43.26
N ALA A 14 37.26 -8.94 42.96
CA ALA A 14 35.91 -8.62 42.55
C ALA A 14 35.73 -9.12 41.12
N ALA A 15 35.08 -10.26 40.92
CA ALA A 15 34.63 -10.72 39.63
C ALA A 15 33.45 -9.84 39.13
N CYS A 16 33.74 -8.88 38.27
CA CYS A 16 32.67 -8.21 37.50
C CYS A 16 32.08 -9.24 36.54
N ASN A 17 30.89 -9.75 36.86
CA ASN A 17 30.05 -10.45 35.88
C ASN A 17 29.61 -9.44 34.81
N LEU A 18 30.35 -9.37 33.70
CA LEU A 18 29.90 -8.78 32.46
C LEU A 18 28.81 -9.73 31.94
N VAL A 19 27.55 -9.40 32.19
CA VAL A 19 26.43 -9.94 31.47
C VAL A 19 26.61 -9.46 30.02
N PRO A 20 26.79 -10.35 29.03
CA PRO A 20 26.78 -9.92 27.64
C PRO A 20 25.39 -9.37 27.36
N THR A 21 25.26 -8.06 27.21
CA THR A 21 24.11 -7.46 26.53
C THR A 21 24.20 -8.01 25.11
N ALA A 22 23.34 -8.96 24.80
CA ALA A 22 23.11 -9.35 23.41
C ALA A 22 22.76 -8.05 22.68
N SER A 23 23.64 -7.59 21.82
CA SER A 23 23.33 -6.59 20.81
C SER A 23 22.31 -7.30 19.91
N THR A 24 21.03 -7.06 20.17
CA THR A 24 19.98 -7.38 19.19
C THR A 24 20.26 -6.45 18.03
N GLY A 25 20.95 -6.98 16.99
CA GLY A 25 21.12 -6.28 15.73
C GLY A 25 19.74 -5.77 15.31
N ALA A 26 19.65 -4.54 14.81
CA ALA A 26 18.40 -3.99 14.31
C ALA A 26 17.85 -4.96 13.24
N ARG A 27 16.66 -5.52 13.47
CA ARG A 27 15.94 -6.32 12.47
C ARG A 27 15.29 -5.36 11.47
N THR A 28 15.45 -5.61 10.20
CA THR A 28 14.83 -4.79 9.16
C THR A 28 13.82 -5.61 8.38
N LEU A 29 12.61 -5.10 8.27
CA LEU A 29 11.56 -5.67 7.44
C LEU A 29 11.39 -4.82 6.18
N THR A 30 11.47 -5.44 5.01
CA THR A 30 11.25 -4.79 3.72
C THR A 30 9.88 -5.15 3.19
N VAL A 31 8.99 -4.16 3.09
CA VAL A 31 7.61 -4.32 2.65
C VAL A 31 7.41 -3.67 1.29
N PHE A 32 7.05 -4.45 0.28
CA PHE A 32 6.62 -3.95 -1.02
C PHE A 32 5.10 -3.79 -1.00
N ALA A 33 4.61 -2.57 -1.12
CA ALA A 33 3.19 -2.24 -0.96
C ALA A 33 2.66 -1.37 -2.09
N ALA A 34 1.44 -1.64 -2.53
CA ALA A 34 0.77 -0.84 -3.54
C ALA A 34 0.79 0.66 -3.19
N ALA A 35 0.98 1.53 -4.18
CA ALA A 35 1.11 2.98 -3.99
C ALA A 35 -0.07 3.61 -3.23
N SER A 36 -1.28 3.08 -3.36
CA SER A 36 -2.46 3.51 -2.60
C SER A 36 -2.36 3.27 -1.09
N LEU A 37 -1.44 2.40 -0.64
CA LEU A 37 -1.21 2.07 0.77
C LEU A 37 -0.24 3.04 1.46
N THR A 38 0.39 3.97 0.74
CA THR A 38 1.52 4.79 1.22
C THR A 38 1.25 5.41 2.59
N ASP A 39 0.15 6.14 2.76
CA ASP A 39 -0.11 6.89 4.00
C ASP A 39 -0.47 5.93 5.15
N ALA A 40 -1.36 4.98 4.89
CA ALA A 40 -1.79 4.00 5.89
C ALA A 40 -0.62 3.09 6.33
N PHE A 41 0.20 2.61 5.40
CA PHE A 41 1.32 1.72 5.73
C PHE A 41 2.48 2.48 6.38
N THR A 42 2.68 3.75 6.07
CA THR A 42 3.63 4.60 6.82
C THR A 42 3.20 4.73 8.30
N GLU A 43 1.90 4.93 8.56
CA GLU A 43 1.39 4.97 9.93
C GLU A 43 1.46 3.59 10.61
N ILE A 44 1.08 2.52 9.91
CA ILE A 44 1.18 1.13 10.40
C ILE A 44 2.65 0.78 10.72
N GLY A 45 3.60 1.11 9.84
CA GLY A 45 5.02 0.88 10.07
C GLY A 45 5.52 1.56 11.34
N SER A 46 5.15 2.82 11.53
CA SER A 46 5.52 3.57 12.74
C SER A 46 4.91 2.97 14.02
N ALA A 47 3.66 2.50 13.96
CA ALA A 47 3.00 1.83 15.08
C ALA A 47 3.64 0.47 15.36
N PHE A 48 3.95 -0.31 14.33
CA PHE A 48 4.63 -1.59 14.44
C PHE A 48 6.04 -1.46 15.06
N GLU A 49 6.85 -0.52 14.58
CA GLU A 49 8.17 -0.22 15.14
C GLU A 49 8.09 0.19 16.61
N SER A 50 7.06 0.95 16.99
CA SER A 50 6.82 1.36 18.38
C SER A 50 6.49 0.16 19.27
N ALA A 51 5.76 -0.83 18.75
CA ALA A 51 5.42 -2.07 19.44
C ALA A 51 6.58 -3.08 19.46
N HIS A 52 7.56 -2.98 18.54
CA HIS A 52 8.68 -3.91 18.36
C HIS A 52 10.03 -3.17 18.44
N PRO A 53 10.51 -2.79 19.63
CA PRO A 53 11.76 -2.05 19.78
C PRO A 53 12.95 -2.78 19.14
N GLY A 54 13.70 -2.08 18.29
CA GLY A 54 14.85 -2.63 17.55
C GLY A 54 14.48 -3.19 16.16
N VAL A 55 13.22 -3.07 15.74
CA VAL A 55 12.77 -3.33 14.36
C VAL A 55 12.71 -2.01 13.59
N ALA A 56 13.09 -2.05 12.32
CA ALA A 56 12.89 -0.98 11.34
C ALA A 56 12.09 -1.53 10.14
N VAL A 57 11.06 -0.83 9.71
CA VAL A 57 10.26 -1.19 8.53
C VAL A 57 10.63 -0.28 7.36
N THR A 58 11.03 -0.86 6.26
CA THR A 58 11.34 -0.14 5.02
C THR A 58 10.28 -0.46 3.98
N PHE A 59 9.72 0.58 3.36
CA PHE A 59 8.70 0.43 2.34
C PHE A 59 9.23 0.74 0.94
N ASN A 60 8.78 -0.06 -0.04
CA ASN A 60 8.83 0.27 -1.45
C ASN A 60 7.39 0.42 -1.96
N PHE A 61 6.99 1.65 -2.29
CA PHE A 61 5.65 1.96 -2.78
C PHE A 61 5.67 2.18 -4.30
N ALA A 62 4.94 1.34 -5.02
CA ALA A 62 4.78 1.47 -6.48
C ALA A 62 3.46 0.83 -6.96
N GLY A 63 3.21 0.80 -8.25
CA GLY A 63 2.13 -0.01 -8.82
C GLY A 63 2.36 -1.50 -8.52
N SER A 64 1.31 -2.24 -8.17
CA SER A 64 1.45 -3.66 -7.80
C SER A 64 2.11 -4.50 -8.89
N GLN A 65 1.85 -4.20 -10.18
CA GLN A 65 2.50 -4.84 -11.31
C GLN A 65 4.01 -4.58 -11.37
N THR A 66 4.44 -3.37 -11.01
CA THR A 66 5.87 -2.99 -10.95
C THR A 66 6.58 -3.70 -9.79
N LEU A 67 5.93 -3.73 -8.61
CA LEU A 67 6.47 -4.43 -7.44
C LEU A 67 6.61 -5.93 -7.69
N ARG A 68 5.59 -6.55 -8.30
CA ARG A 68 5.65 -7.94 -8.72
C ARG A 68 6.85 -8.21 -9.63
N ALA A 69 7.01 -7.40 -10.68
CA ALA A 69 8.15 -7.55 -11.60
C ALA A 69 9.50 -7.42 -10.88
N GLN A 70 9.64 -6.48 -9.94
CA GLN A 70 10.86 -6.35 -9.14
C GLN A 70 11.13 -7.59 -8.27
N ILE A 71 10.08 -8.18 -7.67
CA ILE A 71 10.20 -9.41 -6.88
C ILE A 71 10.63 -10.59 -7.77
N GLU A 72 10.04 -10.72 -8.96
CA GLU A 72 10.40 -11.73 -9.98
C GLU A 72 11.86 -11.57 -10.44
N GLU A 73 12.36 -10.35 -10.52
CA GLU A 73 13.77 -10.02 -10.82
C GLU A 73 14.71 -10.21 -9.62
N GLY A 74 14.19 -10.63 -8.46
CA GLY A 74 14.98 -10.94 -7.28
C GLY A 74 15.22 -9.75 -6.34
N ALA A 75 14.42 -8.69 -6.41
CA ALA A 75 14.51 -7.61 -5.42
C ALA A 75 14.21 -8.15 -4.01
N PRO A 76 15.02 -7.79 -3.00
CA PRO A 76 14.81 -8.27 -1.64
C PRO A 76 13.55 -7.63 -1.04
N ALA A 77 12.56 -8.46 -0.76
CA ALA A 77 11.35 -8.07 -0.05
C ALA A 77 10.90 -9.22 0.85
N ASP A 78 10.37 -8.88 2.02
CA ASP A 78 9.87 -9.84 3.00
C ASP A 78 8.36 -10.01 2.90
N VAL A 79 7.64 -8.92 2.62
CA VAL A 79 6.17 -8.87 2.52
C VAL A 79 5.76 -8.19 1.22
N PHE A 80 4.73 -8.73 0.57
CA PHE A 80 4.06 -8.08 -0.56
C PHE A 80 2.60 -7.80 -0.23
N ALA A 81 2.17 -6.53 -0.39
CA ALA A 81 0.79 -6.07 -0.22
C ALA A 81 0.28 -5.47 -1.54
N SER A 82 -0.58 -6.20 -2.24
CA SER A 82 -1.07 -5.86 -3.58
C SER A 82 -2.43 -5.18 -3.56
N ALA A 83 -2.70 -4.32 -4.54
CA ALA A 83 -4.02 -3.72 -4.77
C ALA A 83 -4.98 -4.60 -5.58
N ASN A 84 -4.56 -5.79 -6.00
CA ASN A 84 -5.41 -6.79 -6.63
C ASN A 84 -4.89 -8.21 -6.41
N GLN A 85 -5.77 -9.19 -6.63
CA GLN A 85 -5.45 -10.59 -6.50
C GLN A 85 -4.54 -11.08 -7.64
N LYS A 86 -4.68 -10.54 -8.85
CA LYS A 86 -3.93 -10.97 -10.05
C LYS A 86 -2.42 -10.94 -9.84
N GLU A 87 -1.88 -9.85 -9.29
CA GLU A 87 -0.43 -9.70 -9.10
C GLU A 87 0.09 -10.61 -7.96
N MET A 88 -0.74 -10.86 -6.95
CA MET A 88 -0.42 -11.81 -5.90
C MET A 88 -0.43 -13.25 -6.42
N ASP A 89 -1.45 -13.63 -7.20
CA ASP A 89 -1.56 -14.97 -7.79
C ASP A 89 -0.39 -15.28 -8.72
N ALA A 90 0.15 -14.28 -9.42
CA ALA A 90 1.35 -14.45 -10.25
C ALA A 90 2.54 -14.89 -9.40
N LEU A 91 2.81 -14.23 -8.25
CA LEU A 91 3.90 -14.62 -7.34
C LEU A 91 3.69 -16.02 -6.74
N VAL A 92 2.44 -16.37 -6.40
CA VAL A 92 2.12 -17.72 -5.92
C VAL A 92 2.41 -18.77 -7.00
N ASN A 93 2.02 -18.51 -8.26
CA ASN A 93 2.23 -19.44 -9.37
C ASN A 93 3.72 -19.64 -9.69
N GLU A 94 4.55 -18.64 -9.40
CA GLU A 94 6.01 -18.71 -9.57
C GLU A 94 6.74 -19.24 -8.31
N GLY A 95 6.00 -19.56 -7.24
CA GLY A 95 6.57 -20.05 -6.00
C GLY A 95 7.32 -18.98 -5.18
N LEU A 96 7.06 -17.70 -5.45
CA LEU A 96 7.62 -16.56 -4.72
C LEU A 96 6.78 -16.16 -3.50
N ALA A 97 5.56 -16.69 -3.40
CA ALA A 97 4.73 -16.72 -2.20
C ALA A 97 4.11 -18.10 -2.05
N GLU A 98 3.99 -18.61 -0.81
CA GLU A 98 3.44 -19.95 -0.57
C GLU A 98 1.93 -20.02 -0.92
N PRO A 99 1.46 -21.12 -1.53
CA PRO A 99 0.04 -21.33 -1.76
C PRO A 99 -0.74 -21.30 -0.43
N GLY A 100 -1.76 -20.43 -0.37
CA GLY A 100 -2.59 -20.26 0.82
C GLY A 100 -2.06 -19.26 1.86
N ALA A 101 -0.86 -18.70 1.67
CA ALA A 101 -0.35 -17.61 2.50
C ALA A 101 -1.05 -16.26 2.26
N PRO A 102 -1.47 -15.89 1.03
CA PRO A 102 -2.14 -14.62 0.81
C PRO A 102 -3.45 -14.49 1.58
N GLN A 103 -3.60 -13.38 2.29
CA GLN A 103 -4.80 -13.02 3.05
C GLN A 103 -5.35 -11.70 2.54
N VAL A 104 -6.66 -11.62 2.25
CA VAL A 104 -7.30 -10.32 1.97
C VAL A 104 -7.37 -9.55 3.27
N PHE A 105 -6.70 -8.38 3.34
CA PHE A 105 -6.62 -7.59 4.56
C PHE A 105 -7.45 -6.30 4.53
N LEU A 106 -7.93 -5.88 3.35
CA LEU A 106 -8.82 -4.73 3.17
C LEU A 106 -9.56 -4.81 1.84
N THR A 107 -10.55 -3.93 1.70
CA THR A 107 -11.22 -3.63 0.42
C THR A 107 -11.11 -2.14 0.11
N ASN A 108 -11.26 -1.79 -1.18
CA ASN A 108 -11.28 -0.41 -1.64
C ASN A 108 -12.32 -0.26 -2.77
N GLN A 109 -12.72 0.97 -3.07
CA GLN A 109 -13.65 1.30 -4.15
C GLN A 109 -13.09 2.46 -4.98
N LEU A 110 -13.68 2.72 -6.14
CA LEU A 110 -13.28 3.81 -7.01
C LEU A 110 -14.08 5.08 -6.69
N VAL A 111 -13.44 6.22 -6.93
CA VAL A 111 -14.03 7.57 -6.86
C VAL A 111 -13.42 8.42 -7.97
N VAL A 112 -14.19 9.37 -8.50
CA VAL A 112 -13.66 10.41 -9.38
C VAL A 112 -13.15 11.55 -8.49
N VAL A 113 -11.94 12.04 -8.81
CA VAL A 113 -11.36 13.23 -8.16
C VAL A 113 -11.24 14.36 -9.18
N LEU A 114 -11.45 15.58 -8.70
CA LEU A 114 -11.46 16.84 -9.47
C LEU A 114 -10.58 17.86 -8.76
N PRO A 115 -9.99 18.85 -9.46
CA PRO A 115 -9.50 20.07 -8.80
C PRO A 115 -10.63 20.73 -7.96
N ASP A 116 -10.27 21.35 -6.85
CA ASP A 116 -11.26 21.97 -5.93
C ASP A 116 -12.11 23.04 -6.60
N ASP A 117 -11.51 23.83 -7.50
CA ASP A 117 -12.18 24.88 -8.29
C ASP A 117 -12.97 24.34 -9.49
N ASN A 118 -12.86 23.04 -9.80
CA ASN A 118 -13.58 22.34 -10.88
C ASN A 118 -13.73 23.16 -12.18
N PRO A 119 -12.63 23.57 -12.81
CA PRO A 119 -12.66 24.52 -13.93
C PRO A 119 -13.40 23.99 -15.16
N ALA A 120 -13.54 22.67 -15.29
CA ALA A 120 -14.25 22.01 -16.38
C ALA A 120 -15.75 21.82 -16.13
N ASP A 121 -16.26 22.26 -14.96
CA ASP A 121 -17.65 22.12 -14.54
C ASP A 121 -18.19 20.68 -14.70
N ILE A 122 -17.47 19.74 -14.10
CA ILE A 122 -17.84 18.31 -14.07
C ILE A 122 -18.74 18.11 -12.83
N GLN A 123 -20.03 17.81 -13.05
CA GLN A 123 -21.03 17.67 -11.99
C GLN A 123 -21.51 16.22 -11.80
N SER A 124 -21.28 15.37 -12.81
CA SER A 124 -21.76 14.00 -12.85
C SER A 124 -20.77 13.07 -13.56
N LEU A 125 -20.97 11.76 -13.42
CA LEU A 125 -20.19 10.76 -14.17
C LEU A 125 -20.37 10.90 -15.68
N GLU A 126 -21.56 11.32 -16.14
CA GLU A 126 -21.87 11.50 -17.57
C GLU A 126 -20.98 12.57 -18.20
N ASP A 127 -20.59 13.60 -17.40
CA ASP A 127 -19.73 14.69 -17.88
C ASP A 127 -18.32 14.24 -18.28
N LEU A 128 -17.85 13.11 -17.75
CA LEU A 128 -16.55 12.54 -18.13
C LEU A 128 -16.44 12.20 -19.61
N ALA A 129 -17.60 11.97 -20.28
CA ALA A 129 -17.66 11.67 -21.70
C ALA A 129 -17.77 12.94 -22.59
N ARG A 130 -17.88 14.14 -22.01
CA ARG A 130 -17.94 15.39 -22.78
C ARG A 130 -16.64 15.60 -23.56
N PRO A 131 -16.71 15.94 -24.86
CA PRO A 131 -15.51 16.27 -25.63
C PRO A 131 -14.73 17.43 -25.04
N GLY A 132 -13.41 17.29 -24.94
CA GLY A 132 -12.51 18.35 -24.47
C GLY A 132 -12.18 18.28 -22.98
N ILE A 133 -12.81 17.40 -22.21
CA ILE A 133 -12.38 17.09 -20.84
C ILE A 133 -11.00 16.43 -20.90
N LYS A 134 -10.10 16.82 -20.01
CA LYS A 134 -8.78 16.18 -19.86
C LYS A 134 -8.83 15.21 -18.70
N LEU A 135 -8.82 13.92 -18.98
CA LEU A 135 -8.76 12.89 -17.96
C LEU A 135 -7.32 12.38 -17.80
N VAL A 136 -6.97 12.05 -16.58
CA VAL A 136 -5.78 11.27 -16.24
C VAL A 136 -6.23 9.98 -15.55
N LEU A 137 -5.78 8.85 -16.05
CA LEU A 137 -6.07 7.53 -15.48
C LEU A 137 -4.75 6.81 -15.20
N ALA A 138 -4.80 5.76 -14.41
CA ALA A 138 -3.70 4.81 -14.39
C ALA A 138 -3.74 3.91 -15.64
N ALA A 139 -2.59 3.42 -16.07
CA ALA A 139 -2.45 2.49 -17.17
C ALA A 139 -3.23 1.19 -16.89
N GLU A 140 -3.60 0.46 -17.93
CA GLU A 140 -4.48 -0.70 -17.79
C GLU A 140 -3.87 -1.84 -16.98
N GLU A 141 -2.56 -1.99 -17.02
CA GLU A 141 -1.81 -2.96 -16.21
C GLU A 141 -1.78 -2.62 -14.71
N VAL A 142 -1.98 -1.34 -14.35
CA VAL A 142 -2.08 -0.90 -12.96
C VAL A 142 -3.44 -1.33 -12.39
N PRO A 143 -3.51 -1.87 -11.15
CA PRO A 143 -4.78 -2.35 -10.59
C PRO A 143 -5.94 -1.36 -10.71
N VAL A 144 -5.77 -0.10 -10.29
CA VAL A 144 -6.81 0.93 -10.38
C VAL A 144 -7.20 1.24 -11.82
N GLY A 145 -6.25 1.23 -12.74
CA GLY A 145 -6.50 1.44 -14.17
C GLY A 145 -7.34 0.32 -14.78
N ASN A 146 -7.09 -0.93 -14.39
CA ASN A 146 -7.90 -2.07 -14.79
C ASN A 146 -9.32 -1.99 -14.21
N TYR A 147 -9.46 -1.69 -12.90
CA TYR A 147 -10.76 -1.52 -12.27
C TYR A 147 -11.54 -0.34 -12.84
N THR A 148 -10.88 0.77 -13.17
CA THR A 148 -11.50 1.91 -13.85
C THR A 148 -12.16 1.48 -15.17
N ARG A 149 -11.45 0.70 -16.01
CA ARG A 149 -11.98 0.24 -17.28
C ARG A 149 -13.15 -0.72 -17.13
N GLN A 150 -13.16 -1.54 -16.07
CA GLN A 150 -14.30 -2.40 -15.73
C GLN A 150 -15.49 -1.55 -15.24
N ALA A 151 -15.29 -0.56 -14.38
CA ALA A 151 -16.35 0.33 -13.92
C ALA A 151 -16.98 1.11 -15.10
N LEU A 152 -16.16 1.66 -16.00
CA LEU A 152 -16.64 2.33 -17.21
C LEU A 152 -17.46 1.40 -18.12
N GLU A 153 -17.09 0.12 -18.22
CA GLU A 153 -17.88 -0.88 -18.93
C GLU A 153 -19.25 -1.09 -18.31
N LEU A 154 -19.34 -1.16 -16.98
CA LEU A 154 -20.61 -1.26 -16.28
C LEU A 154 -21.49 -0.01 -16.52
N MET A 155 -20.87 1.17 -16.57
CA MET A 155 -21.55 2.43 -16.84
C MET A 155 -22.15 2.53 -18.24
N ASN A 156 -21.69 1.75 -19.23
CA ASN A 156 -22.30 1.66 -20.53
C ASN A 156 -23.79 1.33 -20.49
N ALA A 157 -24.22 0.51 -19.51
CA ALA A 157 -25.62 0.14 -19.34
C ALA A 157 -26.54 1.34 -18.99
N GLN A 158 -25.99 2.35 -18.31
CA GLN A 158 -26.73 3.53 -17.86
C GLN A 158 -26.59 4.71 -18.83
N PHE A 159 -25.37 4.97 -19.32
CA PHE A 159 -25.04 6.19 -20.07
C PHE A 159 -24.93 5.95 -21.60
N GLY A 160 -25.14 4.71 -22.05
CA GLY A 160 -25.11 4.35 -23.46
C GLY A 160 -23.89 3.51 -23.86
N ALA A 161 -24.04 2.67 -24.87
CA ALA A 161 -23.07 1.64 -25.25
C ALA A 161 -21.64 2.16 -25.55
N ASN A 162 -21.50 3.43 -25.91
CA ASN A 162 -20.22 4.04 -26.26
C ASN A 162 -19.67 4.95 -25.12
N PHE A 163 -20.26 4.93 -23.93
CA PHE A 163 -19.84 5.80 -22.83
C PHE A 163 -18.37 5.59 -22.46
N LYS A 164 -17.98 4.34 -22.23
CA LYS A 164 -16.57 3.98 -21.93
C LYS A 164 -15.61 4.51 -23.00
N GLU A 165 -15.92 4.30 -24.28
CA GLU A 165 -15.07 4.75 -25.38
C GLU A 165 -14.97 6.27 -25.43
N SER A 166 -16.07 6.98 -25.17
CA SER A 166 -16.09 8.45 -25.10
C SER A 166 -15.24 8.96 -23.93
N VAL A 167 -15.33 8.35 -22.76
CA VAL A 167 -14.49 8.68 -21.60
C VAL A 167 -13.03 8.40 -21.90
N LEU A 168 -12.69 7.22 -22.45
CA LEU A 168 -11.31 6.87 -22.78
C LEU A 168 -10.70 7.75 -23.86
N ALA A 169 -11.51 8.29 -24.79
CA ALA A 169 -11.06 9.27 -25.80
C ALA A 169 -10.61 10.61 -25.17
N ASN A 170 -11.05 10.92 -23.97
CA ASN A 170 -10.63 12.10 -23.21
C ASN A 170 -9.36 11.90 -22.37
N VAL A 171 -8.80 10.68 -22.35
CA VAL A 171 -7.60 10.39 -21.54
C VAL A 171 -6.37 11.04 -22.16
N ALA A 172 -5.82 12.03 -21.47
CA ALA A 172 -4.62 12.76 -21.89
C ALA A 172 -3.34 11.99 -21.57
N SER A 173 -3.34 11.22 -20.48
CA SER A 173 -2.20 10.37 -20.11
C SER A 173 -2.62 9.19 -19.23
N ASN A 174 -1.82 8.14 -19.25
CA ASN A 174 -1.95 6.96 -18.41
C ASN A 174 -0.73 6.86 -17.51
N GLU A 175 -0.95 6.71 -16.20
CA GLU A 175 0.08 6.80 -15.17
C GLU A 175 0.45 5.41 -14.64
N ASP A 176 1.70 5.25 -14.20
CA ASP A 176 2.22 3.99 -13.66
C ASP A 176 1.72 3.71 -12.24
N THR A 177 1.16 4.71 -11.56
CA THR A 177 0.60 4.57 -10.20
C THR A 177 -0.62 5.47 -10.00
N VAL A 178 -1.51 5.09 -9.06
CA VAL A 178 -2.64 5.93 -8.65
C VAL A 178 -2.20 7.27 -8.05
N ARG A 179 -1.06 7.32 -7.37
CA ARG A 179 -0.53 8.56 -6.77
C ARG A 179 -0.15 9.60 -7.82
N GLN A 180 0.35 9.17 -8.97
CA GLN A 180 0.60 10.08 -10.08
C GLN A 180 -0.70 10.65 -10.65
N VAL A 181 -1.78 9.86 -10.69
CA VAL A 181 -3.12 10.37 -11.07
C VAL A 181 -3.56 11.47 -10.10
N VAL A 182 -3.54 11.22 -8.79
CA VAL A 182 -3.87 12.22 -7.76
C VAL A 182 -3.03 13.49 -7.93
N THR A 183 -1.71 13.36 -8.05
CA THR A 183 -0.80 14.49 -8.18
C THR A 183 -1.11 15.35 -9.40
N LYS A 184 -1.40 14.75 -10.55
CA LYS A 184 -1.75 15.51 -11.78
C LYS A 184 -3.05 16.29 -11.64
N VAL A 185 -4.05 15.72 -10.98
CA VAL A 185 -5.31 16.44 -10.68
C VAL A 185 -5.06 17.59 -9.71
N GLN A 186 -4.26 17.36 -8.63
CA GLN A 186 -3.90 18.41 -7.67
C GLN A 186 -3.13 19.57 -8.31
N LEU A 187 -2.28 19.30 -9.29
CA LEU A 187 -1.53 20.30 -10.04
C LEU A 187 -2.37 21.02 -11.12
N GLY A 188 -3.62 20.61 -11.34
CA GLY A 188 -4.46 21.16 -12.40
C GLY A 188 -4.01 20.77 -13.82
N GLU A 189 -3.22 19.70 -13.95
CA GLU A 189 -2.80 19.18 -15.26
C GLU A 189 -3.91 18.38 -15.94
N ALA A 190 -4.92 17.95 -15.18
CA ALA A 190 -6.11 17.26 -15.63
C ALA A 190 -7.37 17.80 -14.96
N ASP A 191 -8.49 17.72 -15.66
CA ASP A 191 -9.81 18.14 -15.17
C ASP A 191 -10.44 17.10 -14.24
N ALA A 192 -10.07 15.81 -14.39
CA ALA A 192 -10.48 14.73 -13.49
C ALA A 192 -9.54 13.53 -13.59
N GLY A 193 -9.61 12.69 -12.55
CA GLY A 193 -8.99 11.37 -12.48
C GLY A 193 -9.90 10.36 -11.79
N ILE A 194 -9.70 9.07 -12.05
CA ILE A 194 -10.39 8.01 -11.32
C ILE A 194 -9.34 7.28 -10.48
N VAL A 195 -9.56 7.28 -9.16
CA VAL A 195 -8.65 6.79 -8.13
C VAL A 195 -9.41 5.91 -7.13
N TYR A 196 -8.76 5.43 -6.09
CA TYR A 196 -9.47 4.77 -5.00
C TYR A 196 -10.04 5.78 -3.98
N THR A 197 -11.07 5.37 -3.23
CA THR A 197 -11.64 6.17 -2.14
C THR A 197 -10.60 6.54 -1.08
N SER A 198 -9.64 5.63 -0.81
CA SER A 198 -8.51 5.92 0.09
C SER A 198 -7.59 7.03 -0.42
N ASP A 199 -7.32 7.08 -1.73
CA ASP A 199 -6.51 8.15 -2.33
C ASP A 199 -7.26 9.49 -2.28
N GLY A 200 -8.56 9.45 -2.53
CA GLY A 200 -9.43 10.61 -2.33
C GLY A 200 -9.45 11.08 -0.87
N ALA A 201 -9.47 10.17 0.11
CA ALA A 201 -9.41 10.52 1.53
C ALA A 201 -8.07 11.16 1.91
N ALA A 202 -6.97 10.70 1.31
CA ALA A 202 -5.63 11.24 1.50
C ALA A 202 -5.41 12.62 0.82
N ALA A 203 -6.29 13.01 -0.11
CA ALA A 203 -6.25 14.29 -0.84
C ALA A 203 -7.53 15.13 -0.56
N PRO A 204 -7.68 15.69 0.67
CA PRO A 204 -8.89 16.39 1.08
C PRO A 204 -9.13 17.72 0.35
N ASP A 205 -8.13 18.23 -0.34
CA ASP A 205 -8.13 19.41 -1.21
C ASP A 205 -8.75 19.15 -2.60
N LEU A 206 -9.09 17.91 -2.93
CA LEU A 206 -9.75 17.57 -4.19
C LEU A 206 -11.27 17.43 -4.03
N GLY A 207 -12.00 17.91 -5.02
CA GLY A 207 -13.42 17.61 -5.20
C GLY A 207 -13.62 16.13 -5.54
N ARG A 208 -14.82 15.57 -5.25
CA ARG A 208 -15.11 14.14 -5.49
C ARG A 208 -16.49 13.96 -6.08
N ILE A 209 -16.60 12.97 -6.99
CA ILE A 209 -17.87 12.43 -7.45
C ILE A 209 -17.86 10.93 -7.15
N GLU A 210 -18.81 10.51 -6.32
CA GLU A 210 -18.95 9.10 -5.95
C GLU A 210 -19.40 8.27 -7.15
N ILE A 211 -18.84 7.07 -7.27
CA ILE A 211 -19.28 6.08 -8.25
C ILE A 211 -20.28 5.16 -7.54
N PRO A 212 -21.57 5.13 -7.98
CA PRO A 212 -22.59 4.28 -7.41
C PRO A 212 -22.15 2.79 -7.35
N THR A 213 -22.59 2.09 -6.32
CA THR A 213 -22.17 0.70 -6.05
C THR A 213 -22.43 -0.25 -7.23
N GLU A 214 -23.50 -0.01 -8.00
CA GLU A 214 -23.85 -0.81 -9.20
C GLU A 214 -22.84 -0.70 -10.33
N PHE A 215 -22.03 0.38 -10.36
CA PHE A 215 -20.97 0.59 -11.37
C PHE A 215 -19.57 0.47 -10.75
N ASN A 216 -19.48 0.40 -9.42
CA ASN A 216 -18.20 0.39 -8.75
C ASN A 216 -17.62 -1.04 -8.66
N ILE A 217 -16.32 -1.10 -8.59
CA ILE A 217 -15.59 -2.36 -8.40
C ILE A 217 -15.04 -2.39 -6.98
N VAL A 218 -15.32 -3.48 -6.26
CA VAL A 218 -14.72 -3.72 -4.94
C VAL A 218 -13.36 -4.36 -5.14
N ALA A 219 -12.31 -3.56 -5.03
CA ALA A 219 -10.93 -4.03 -5.05
C ALA A 219 -10.61 -4.77 -3.75
N ARG A 220 -10.08 -5.98 -3.83
CA ARG A 220 -9.61 -6.78 -2.70
C ARG A 220 -8.10 -6.76 -2.68
N TYR A 221 -7.52 -6.42 -1.55
CA TYR A 221 -6.08 -6.28 -1.36
C TYR A 221 -5.55 -7.47 -0.58
N PRO A 222 -4.80 -8.36 -1.23
CA PRO A 222 -4.09 -9.44 -0.55
C PRO A 222 -2.74 -8.96 -0.01
N ILE A 223 -2.32 -9.56 1.10
CA ILE A 223 -1.00 -9.45 1.71
C ILE A 223 -0.45 -10.84 1.96
N ALA A 224 0.85 -11.06 1.74
CA ALA A 224 1.53 -12.32 2.02
C ALA A 224 2.99 -12.10 2.37
N PRO A 225 3.59 -12.98 3.20
CA PRO A 225 5.03 -13.11 3.30
C PRO A 225 5.57 -13.71 2.00
N LEU A 226 6.77 -13.31 1.60
CA LEU A 226 7.44 -13.87 0.43
C LEU A 226 8.27 -15.08 0.83
N ALA A 227 8.38 -16.05 -0.08
CA ALA A 227 9.09 -17.32 0.16
C ALA A 227 10.58 -17.12 0.51
N ASN A 228 11.19 -16.04 0.03
CA ASN A 228 12.59 -15.69 0.26
C ASN A 228 12.76 -14.56 1.30
N ALA A 229 11.76 -14.33 2.17
CA ALA A 229 11.85 -13.33 3.23
C ALA A 229 13.11 -13.58 4.08
N ALA A 230 13.87 -12.51 4.37
CA ALA A 230 15.07 -12.60 5.18
C ALA A 230 14.75 -12.94 6.64
N ASP A 231 13.59 -12.50 7.12
CA ASP A 231 13.06 -12.77 8.46
C ASP A 231 11.58 -13.15 8.35
N PRO A 232 11.26 -14.44 8.06
CA PRO A 232 9.89 -14.89 7.88
C PRO A 232 9.01 -14.69 9.12
N GLU A 233 9.58 -14.84 10.33
CA GLU A 233 8.84 -14.62 11.58
C GLU A 233 8.42 -13.16 11.73
N LEU A 234 9.32 -12.22 11.43
CA LEU A 234 9.00 -10.78 11.45
C LEU A 234 7.98 -10.40 10.38
N ALA A 235 8.03 -11.04 9.20
CA ALA A 235 7.04 -10.85 8.15
C ALA A 235 5.64 -11.28 8.61
N ASP A 236 5.54 -12.44 9.27
CA ASP A 236 4.28 -12.93 9.84
C ASP A 236 3.77 -12.03 10.98
N GLU A 237 4.66 -11.56 11.87
CA GLU A 237 4.33 -10.60 12.94
C GLU A 237 3.75 -9.30 12.35
N PHE A 238 4.36 -8.77 11.29
CA PHE A 238 3.86 -7.56 10.62
C PHE A 238 2.49 -7.78 9.99
N ILE A 239 2.27 -8.89 9.29
CA ILE A 239 0.97 -9.23 8.70
C ILE A 239 -0.09 -9.39 9.79
N ALA A 240 0.25 -10.06 10.90
CA ALA A 240 -0.65 -10.18 12.04
C ALA A 240 -1.00 -8.80 12.64
N PHE A 241 -0.05 -7.88 12.69
CA PHE A 241 -0.30 -6.50 13.14
C PHE A 241 -1.23 -5.75 12.17
N VAL A 242 -1.02 -5.86 10.85
CA VAL A 242 -1.90 -5.28 9.83
C VAL A 242 -3.34 -5.78 9.98
N LEU A 243 -3.51 -7.06 10.32
CA LEU A 243 -4.82 -7.71 10.51
C LEU A 243 -5.43 -7.47 11.89
N SER A 244 -4.67 -6.94 12.84
CA SER A 244 -5.14 -6.63 14.21
C SER A 244 -6.18 -5.51 14.22
N GLU A 245 -6.86 -5.33 15.37
CA GLU A 245 -7.81 -4.22 15.56
C GLU A 245 -7.15 -2.86 15.36
N GLU A 246 -5.89 -2.68 15.82
CA GLU A 246 -5.13 -1.44 15.64
C GLU A 246 -4.80 -1.20 14.16
N GLY A 247 -4.25 -2.19 13.46
CA GLY A 247 -3.94 -2.09 12.03
C GLY A 247 -5.19 -1.81 11.20
N GLN A 248 -6.30 -2.48 11.48
CA GLN A 248 -7.58 -2.28 10.80
C GLN A 248 -8.18 -0.89 11.10
N SER A 249 -8.00 -0.37 12.32
CA SER A 249 -8.42 0.99 12.67
C SER A 249 -7.64 2.05 11.88
N ILE A 250 -6.32 1.86 11.73
CA ILE A 250 -5.49 2.76 10.89
C ILE A 250 -5.97 2.69 9.43
N LEU A 251 -6.20 1.51 8.88
CA LEU A 251 -6.69 1.36 7.51
C LEU A 251 -8.04 2.05 7.31
N ALA A 252 -8.98 1.87 8.23
CA ALA A 252 -10.30 2.51 8.18
C ALA A 252 -10.20 4.05 8.24
N LYS A 253 -9.31 4.61 9.05
CA LYS A 253 -9.01 6.06 9.12
C LYS A 253 -8.59 6.63 7.75
N TRP A 254 -7.86 5.84 6.96
CA TRP A 254 -7.42 6.22 5.61
C TRP A 254 -8.42 5.85 4.51
N GLY A 255 -9.67 5.51 4.86
CA GLY A 255 -10.76 5.32 3.90
C GLY A 255 -10.82 3.93 3.27
N PHE A 256 -10.07 2.95 3.78
CA PHE A 256 -10.19 1.56 3.34
C PHE A 256 -11.38 0.87 4.00
N GLY A 257 -12.01 -0.05 3.28
CA GLY A 257 -13.03 -0.94 3.81
C GLY A 257 -12.44 -2.19 4.47
N PRO A 258 -13.21 -2.87 5.36
CA PRO A 258 -12.76 -4.08 6.02
C PRO A 258 -12.55 -5.24 5.03
N PRO A 259 -11.77 -6.26 5.38
CA PRO A 259 -11.64 -7.48 4.57
C PRO A 259 -12.99 -8.18 4.43
N ARG A 260 -13.33 -8.61 3.21
CA ARG A 260 -14.57 -9.33 2.88
C ARG A 260 -14.32 -10.46 1.89
#